data_cfee7040ba654d045a4c38ca1bfcfc75
#
_entry.id   cfee7040ba654d045a4c38ca1bfcfc75
#
_cell.length_a   1.000
_cell.length_b   1.000
_cell.length_c   1.000
_cell.angle_alpha   90.00
_cell.angle_beta   90.00
_cell.angle_gamma   90.00
#
_symmetry.space_group_name_H-M   'P 1'
#
loop_
_entity.id
_entity.type
_entity.pdbx_description
1 polymer ?
#
loop_
_entity_poly.entity_id
_entity_poly.type
_entity_poly.pdbx_seq_one_letter_code
_entity_poly.pdbx_strand_id
1 'polypeptide(L)'
;EIRPRDWSSDVCSSDLAYVDAADVSQPFAHQELQNQAKEIAKWKADRESLPRIQIEKADGEKEMSSGSLPSAAFYVQEITLKNLPEELDFLYDLFPSYKNRNLKLSDIEELVRKLNQKLQDKGYVTSQVVIPEQNLSGKKLVLYCAPGTLRKVVYAKGSENLPWKNAFPIREGDLMNLRMLEEGLENMKRISSLDVSMKILPPNEPGVSDLELTIHSQKQVQGSLSFDDSGMKETGKDQFTTSLGFDRVFNANDVLYISNTLDTSRDWSEKGTRSQSFSYSTPCGKNRLTISHSRNWYNQLVFSKPYDFTSSGTSQTSRVSLEHMISRSQTERRSMDITVSKRNSHYFINDTEIPVQAMDTSALEIGFNDRIYFGRNTLYLQI
;
A
#
# COMPACT_ATOMS: atom_id res chain seq x y z
N GLU A 1 -16.63 33.31 70.84
CA GLU A 1 -16.13 32.22 69.94
C GLU A 1 -16.58 32.47 68.51
N ILE A 2 -15.71 33.10 67.74
CA ILE A 2 -15.91 33.34 66.33
C ILE A 2 -15.23 32.14 65.62
N ARG A 3 -16.02 31.25 65.04
CA ARG A 3 -15.47 30.17 64.18
C ARG A 3 -14.91 30.78 62.88
N PRO A 4 -13.73 30.36 62.43
CA PRO A 4 -13.25 30.80 61.13
C PRO A 4 -14.20 30.30 60.05
N ARG A 5 -14.72 31.16 59.19
CA ARG A 5 -15.39 30.78 57.94
C ARG A 5 -14.36 30.16 56.99
N ASP A 6 -14.69 29.02 56.56
CA ASP A 6 -13.97 28.29 55.47
C ASP A 6 -13.99 29.16 54.22
N TRP A 7 -12.85 29.69 53.85
CA TRP A 7 -12.65 30.57 52.68
C TRP A 7 -12.17 29.76 51.46
N SER A 8 -12.48 28.46 51.38
CA SER A 8 -11.88 27.60 50.37
C SER A 8 -12.80 27.05 49.26
N SER A 9 -14.05 27.48 49.16
CA SER A 9 -14.89 26.86 48.15
C SER A 9 -15.81 27.73 47.27
N ASP A 10 -15.94 29.04 47.51
CA ASP A 10 -16.98 29.79 46.78
C ASP A 10 -16.54 31.01 45.96
N VAL A 11 -15.24 31.27 45.78
CA VAL A 11 -14.74 32.44 45.02
C VAL A 11 -14.02 32.07 43.73
N CYS A 12 -13.85 30.77 43.42
CA CYS A 12 -13.13 30.35 42.22
C CYS A 12 -13.96 29.74 41.07
N SER A 13 -15.28 29.84 41.10
CA SER A 13 -16.06 29.15 40.06
C SER A 13 -16.99 30.02 39.19
N SER A 14 -16.99 31.35 39.30
CA SER A 14 -17.93 32.12 38.51
C SER A 14 -17.43 33.34 37.73
N ASP A 15 -16.18 33.80 37.90
CA ASP A 15 -15.82 35.08 37.26
C ASP A 15 -14.49 35.14 36.47
N LEU A 16 -13.86 34.03 36.26
CA LEU A 16 -12.79 33.92 35.28
C LEU A 16 -13.02 32.67 34.41
N ALA A 17 -13.87 32.83 33.39
CA ALA A 17 -13.73 32.03 32.20
C ALA A 17 -12.38 32.41 31.56
N TYR A 18 -11.29 31.93 32.19
CA TYR A 18 -9.98 31.87 31.55
C TYR A 18 -10.14 30.84 30.45
N VAL A 19 -10.58 31.30 29.26
CA VAL A 19 -10.50 30.51 28.05
C VAL A 19 -8.99 30.37 27.82
N ASP A 20 -8.44 29.23 28.19
CA ASP A 20 -7.05 28.92 27.90
C ASP A 20 -6.89 29.00 26.39
N ALA A 21 -6.09 29.93 25.88
CA ALA A 21 -5.84 30.08 24.46
C ALA A 21 -5.29 28.77 23.85
N ALA A 22 -4.72 27.88 24.67
CA ALA A 22 -4.34 26.53 24.30
C ALA A 22 -5.56 25.62 24.06
N ASP A 23 -6.63 25.77 24.82
CA ASP A 23 -7.88 24.99 24.67
C ASP A 23 -8.66 25.40 23.41
N VAL A 24 -8.55 26.66 22.97
CA VAL A 24 -9.23 27.14 21.75
C VAL A 24 -8.51 26.72 20.47
N SER A 25 -7.18 26.61 20.50
CA SER A 25 -6.37 26.33 19.31
C SER A 25 -6.12 24.83 19.08
N GLN A 26 -6.01 24.02 20.14
CA GLN A 26 -5.73 22.59 20.03
C GLN A 26 -6.84 21.77 19.37
N PRO A 27 -8.13 21.94 19.70
CA PRO A 27 -9.20 21.20 19.04
C PRO A 27 -9.27 21.48 17.53
N PHE A 28 -9.04 22.72 17.13
CA PHE A 28 -9.08 23.15 15.74
C PHE A 28 -7.96 22.54 14.92
N ALA A 29 -6.72 22.66 15.38
CA ALA A 29 -5.56 22.07 14.68
C ALA A 29 -5.65 20.55 14.60
N HIS A 30 -6.21 19.90 15.61
CA HIS A 30 -6.42 18.46 15.64
C HIS A 30 -7.51 18.02 14.67
N GLN A 31 -8.65 18.73 14.66
CA GLN A 31 -9.78 18.44 13.77
C GLN A 31 -9.41 18.66 12.30
N GLU A 32 -8.69 19.72 11.99
CA GLU A 32 -8.22 20.03 10.63
C GLU A 32 -7.25 18.95 10.11
N LEU A 33 -6.31 18.51 10.95
CA LEU A 33 -5.41 17.40 10.62
C LEU A 33 -6.17 16.09 10.41
N GLN A 34 -7.21 15.84 11.22
CA GLN A 34 -8.06 14.66 11.05
C GLN A 34 -8.85 14.73 9.74
N ASN A 35 -9.38 15.88 9.37
CA ASN A 35 -10.14 16.06 8.14
C ASN A 35 -9.24 15.87 6.90
N GLN A 36 -8.03 16.45 6.91
CA GLN A 36 -7.07 16.24 5.84
C GLN A 36 -6.58 14.80 5.75
N ALA A 37 -6.33 14.17 6.90
CA ALA A 37 -5.98 12.75 6.94
C ALA A 37 -7.12 11.88 6.39
N LYS A 38 -8.38 12.23 6.69
CA LYS A 38 -9.57 11.54 6.14
C LYS A 38 -9.70 11.74 4.63
N GLU A 39 -9.50 12.95 4.10
CA GLU A 39 -9.55 13.19 2.65
C GLU A 39 -8.44 12.45 1.91
N ILE A 40 -7.20 12.53 2.41
CA ILE A 40 -6.08 11.78 1.83
C ILE A 40 -6.32 10.27 1.97
N ALA A 41 -6.85 9.80 3.10
CA ALA A 41 -7.19 8.40 3.31
C ALA A 41 -8.34 7.95 2.39
N LYS A 42 -9.38 8.75 2.22
CA LYS A 42 -10.48 8.50 1.29
C LYS A 42 -9.96 8.41 -0.14
N TRP A 43 -9.16 9.37 -0.57
CA TRP A 43 -8.54 9.38 -1.89
C TRP A 43 -7.60 8.16 -2.10
N LYS A 44 -6.83 7.76 -1.06
CA LYS A 44 -6.04 6.53 -1.09
C LYS A 44 -6.93 5.29 -1.15
N ALA A 45 -7.99 5.23 -0.34
CA ALA A 45 -8.91 4.10 -0.28
C ALA A 45 -9.68 3.90 -1.61
N ASP A 46 -10.14 4.98 -2.23
CA ASP A 46 -10.80 4.92 -3.54
C ASP A 46 -9.87 4.35 -4.63
N ARG A 47 -8.57 4.61 -4.54
CA ARG A 47 -7.56 4.04 -5.44
C ARG A 47 -7.09 2.63 -5.04
N GLU A 48 -7.17 2.27 -3.76
CA GLU A 48 -6.78 0.96 -3.24
C GLU A 48 -7.92 -0.06 -3.25
N SER A 49 -9.17 0.38 -3.45
CA SER A 49 -10.35 -0.48 -3.57
C SER A 49 -10.48 -1.20 -4.91
N LEU A 50 -9.44 -1.17 -5.74
CA LEU A 50 -9.43 -1.85 -7.02
C LEU A 50 -9.66 -3.36 -6.82
N PRO A 51 -10.52 -3.98 -7.66
CA PRO A 51 -10.84 -5.39 -7.53
C PRO A 51 -9.57 -6.23 -7.65
N ARG A 52 -9.51 -7.27 -6.84
CA ARG A 52 -8.44 -8.26 -6.88
C ARG A 52 -8.32 -8.85 -8.29
N ILE A 53 -7.10 -8.82 -8.83
CA ILE A 53 -6.83 -9.43 -10.13
C ILE A 53 -6.78 -10.93 -9.93
N GLN A 54 -7.77 -11.62 -10.48
CA GLN A 54 -7.74 -13.06 -10.66
C GLN A 54 -7.30 -13.32 -12.11
N ILE A 55 -6.18 -14.00 -12.27
CA ILE A 55 -5.82 -14.53 -13.60
C ILE A 55 -6.63 -15.79 -13.77
N GLU A 56 -7.52 -15.80 -14.77
CA GLU A 56 -8.20 -17.03 -15.18
C GLU A 56 -7.15 -18.07 -15.52
N LYS A 57 -7.22 -19.24 -14.87
CA LYS A 57 -6.40 -20.40 -15.26
C LYS A 57 -6.85 -20.77 -16.69
N ALA A 58 -5.88 -20.81 -17.59
CA ALA A 58 -6.16 -21.38 -18.90
C ALA A 58 -6.57 -22.86 -18.71
N ASP A 59 -7.80 -23.17 -19.04
CA ASP A 59 -8.31 -24.54 -19.11
C ASP A 59 -7.50 -25.32 -20.16
N GLY A 60 -6.64 -26.21 -19.72
CA GLY A 60 -5.78 -26.98 -20.63
C GLY A 60 -4.97 -28.07 -19.96
N GLU A 61 -5.38 -28.59 -18.80
CA GLU A 61 -4.82 -29.86 -18.33
C GLU A 61 -5.50 -31.03 -19.06
N LYS A 62 -4.87 -31.53 -20.10
CA LYS A 62 -5.15 -32.88 -20.61
C LYS A 62 -4.68 -33.86 -19.54
N GLU A 63 -5.63 -34.55 -18.89
CA GLU A 63 -5.36 -35.75 -18.12
C GLU A 63 -4.65 -36.77 -19.03
N MET A 64 -3.38 -37.00 -18.73
CA MET A 64 -2.67 -38.16 -19.31
C MET A 64 -3.29 -39.42 -18.71
N SER A 65 -3.99 -40.17 -19.54
CA SER A 65 -4.56 -41.48 -19.20
C SER A 65 -3.51 -42.41 -18.61
N SER A 66 -3.75 -42.86 -17.38
CA SER A 66 -2.97 -43.87 -16.68
C SER A 66 -3.16 -45.22 -17.35
N GLY A 67 -2.22 -45.61 -18.22
CA GLY A 67 -2.01 -47.03 -18.55
C GLY A 67 -1.47 -47.74 -17.31
N SER A 68 -2.09 -48.82 -16.94
CA SER A 68 -1.71 -49.67 -15.82
C SER A 68 -0.31 -50.27 -16.06
N LEU A 69 0.73 -49.67 -15.47
CA LEU A 69 2.10 -50.20 -15.45
C LEU A 69 2.35 -51.06 -14.20
N PRO A 70 3.26 -52.06 -14.25
CA PRO A 70 3.44 -53.02 -13.18
C PRO A 70 3.91 -52.37 -11.87
N SER A 71 3.38 -52.86 -10.75
CA SER A 71 3.59 -52.40 -9.36
C SER A 71 5.00 -52.70 -8.83
N ALA A 72 6.07 -52.37 -9.56
CA ALA A 72 7.44 -52.45 -9.06
C ALA A 72 7.69 -51.33 -8.04
N ALA A 73 8.11 -51.70 -6.83
CA ALA A 73 8.55 -50.74 -5.82
C ALA A 73 10.10 -50.67 -5.82
N PHE A 74 10.64 -49.46 -5.74
CA PHE A 74 12.06 -49.17 -5.72
C PHE A 74 12.44 -48.58 -4.37
N TYR A 75 13.50 -49.09 -3.75
CA TYR A 75 14.02 -48.50 -2.52
C TYR A 75 14.79 -47.22 -2.85
N VAL A 76 14.30 -46.08 -2.35
CA VAL A 76 14.91 -44.76 -2.56
C VAL A 76 15.58 -44.30 -1.29
N GLN A 77 16.90 -44.19 -1.30
CA GLN A 77 17.70 -43.69 -0.18
C GLN A 77 17.96 -42.21 -0.28
N GLU A 78 18.18 -41.71 -1.47
CA GLU A 78 18.52 -40.31 -1.73
C GLU A 78 17.59 -39.72 -2.82
N ILE A 79 17.15 -38.50 -2.61
CA ILE A 79 16.42 -37.69 -3.61
C ILE A 79 17.23 -36.45 -3.88
N THR A 80 17.55 -36.21 -5.15
CA THR A 80 18.31 -35.05 -5.59
C THR A 80 17.45 -34.25 -6.59
N LEU A 81 17.35 -32.94 -6.40
CA LEU A 81 16.71 -32.04 -7.33
C LEU A 81 17.80 -31.21 -8.04
N LYS A 82 17.96 -31.46 -9.34
CA LYS A 82 18.95 -30.78 -10.18
C LYS A 82 18.38 -29.47 -10.71
N ASN A 83 19.27 -28.52 -11.00
CA ASN A 83 18.95 -27.21 -11.58
C ASN A 83 17.93 -26.41 -10.75
N LEU A 84 18.02 -26.48 -9.42
CA LEU A 84 17.17 -25.77 -8.49
C LEU A 84 17.78 -24.40 -8.16
N PRO A 85 17.11 -23.27 -8.48
CA PRO A 85 17.47 -21.95 -7.96
C PRO A 85 17.29 -21.87 -6.43
N GLU A 86 18.10 -21.06 -5.74
CA GLU A 86 18.05 -20.89 -4.28
C GLU A 86 16.67 -20.45 -3.79
N GLU A 87 15.96 -19.63 -4.55
CA GLU A 87 14.61 -19.14 -4.20
C GLU A 87 13.57 -20.26 -4.12
N LEU A 88 13.88 -21.44 -4.67
CA LEU A 88 13.01 -22.62 -4.67
C LEU A 88 13.43 -23.71 -3.67
N ASP A 89 14.37 -23.43 -2.78
CA ASP A 89 14.88 -24.37 -1.77
C ASP A 89 13.79 -24.95 -0.85
N PHE A 90 12.68 -24.24 -0.68
CA PHE A 90 11.51 -24.70 0.06
C PHE A 90 10.92 -26.04 -0.46
N LEU A 91 11.29 -26.48 -1.67
CA LEU A 91 10.88 -27.78 -2.22
C LEU A 91 11.49 -28.94 -1.48
N TYR A 92 12.69 -28.76 -0.90
CA TYR A 92 13.37 -29.82 -0.12
C TYR A 92 12.56 -30.25 1.13
N ASP A 93 11.66 -29.44 1.65
CA ASP A 93 10.84 -29.78 2.81
C ASP A 93 9.94 -31.02 2.61
N LEU A 94 9.66 -31.39 1.36
CA LEU A 94 8.85 -32.56 1.03
C LEU A 94 9.65 -33.87 1.02
N PHE A 95 10.98 -33.82 0.87
CA PHE A 95 11.83 -35.00 0.66
C PHE A 95 11.93 -35.97 1.86
N PRO A 96 11.95 -35.49 3.13
CA PRO A 96 12.04 -36.40 4.27
C PRO A 96 10.96 -37.48 4.28
N SER A 97 9.76 -37.18 3.81
CA SER A 97 8.64 -38.13 3.77
C SER A 97 8.78 -39.22 2.71
N TYR A 98 9.72 -39.08 1.78
CA TYR A 98 9.92 -40.00 0.65
C TYR A 98 11.30 -40.68 0.64
N LYS A 99 12.21 -40.34 1.55
CA LYS A 99 13.54 -40.96 1.69
C LYS A 99 13.49 -42.24 2.53
N ASN A 100 14.45 -43.16 2.28
CA ASN A 100 14.65 -44.39 3.04
C ASN A 100 13.45 -45.35 3.06
N ARG A 101 12.70 -45.42 1.95
CA ARG A 101 11.52 -46.27 1.83
C ARG A 101 11.36 -46.83 0.41
N ASN A 102 10.55 -47.88 0.29
CA ASN A 102 10.15 -48.40 -1.01
C ASN A 102 9.07 -47.48 -1.60
N LEU A 103 9.33 -46.92 -2.79
CA LEU A 103 8.39 -46.07 -3.54
C LEU A 103 7.94 -46.84 -4.79
N LYS A 104 6.64 -46.82 -5.03
CA LYS A 104 6.06 -47.20 -6.31
C LYS A 104 6.17 -46.02 -7.28
N LEU A 105 5.98 -46.27 -8.56
CA LEU A 105 5.94 -45.20 -9.58
C LEU A 105 4.86 -44.15 -9.21
N SER A 106 3.68 -44.60 -8.75
CA SER A 106 2.60 -43.72 -8.26
C SER A 106 3.02 -42.80 -7.10
N ASP A 107 3.92 -43.27 -6.20
CA ASP A 107 4.41 -42.46 -5.08
C ASP A 107 5.37 -41.36 -5.57
N ILE A 108 6.16 -41.68 -6.61
CA ILE A 108 7.07 -40.70 -7.23
C ILE A 108 6.28 -39.65 -8.02
N GLU A 109 5.24 -40.07 -8.76
CA GLU A 109 4.34 -39.15 -9.47
C GLU A 109 3.60 -38.24 -8.48
N GLU A 110 3.16 -38.81 -7.34
CA GLU A 110 2.53 -38.02 -6.28
C GLU A 110 3.51 -36.99 -5.69
N LEU A 111 4.77 -37.36 -5.44
CA LEU A 111 5.80 -36.43 -4.99
C LEU A 111 5.95 -35.26 -5.99
N VAL A 112 6.09 -35.57 -7.28
CA VAL A 112 6.27 -34.54 -8.33
C VAL A 112 5.03 -33.65 -8.42
N ARG A 113 3.83 -34.23 -8.34
CA ARG A 113 2.59 -33.46 -8.29
C ARG A 113 2.55 -32.51 -7.09
N LYS A 114 2.96 -32.98 -5.89
CA LYS A 114 3.04 -32.13 -4.68
C LYS A 114 4.09 -31.03 -4.81
N LEU A 115 5.25 -31.32 -5.43
CA LEU A 115 6.28 -30.31 -5.70
C LEU A 115 5.75 -29.22 -6.65
N ASN A 116 5.09 -29.61 -7.74
CA ASN A 116 4.51 -28.68 -8.69
C ASN A 116 3.34 -27.87 -8.06
N GLN A 117 2.51 -28.52 -7.24
CA GLN A 117 1.48 -27.79 -6.49
C GLN A 117 2.09 -26.73 -5.56
N LYS A 118 3.17 -27.09 -4.83
CA LYS A 118 3.87 -26.17 -3.94
C LYS A 118 4.49 -24.98 -4.71
N LEU A 119 5.00 -25.20 -5.93
CA LEU A 119 5.46 -24.14 -6.83
C LEU A 119 4.31 -23.19 -7.20
N GLN A 120 3.16 -23.74 -7.63
CA GLN A 120 1.97 -22.95 -7.99
C GLN A 120 1.44 -22.14 -6.79
N ASP A 121 1.35 -22.76 -5.60
CA ASP A 121 0.87 -22.11 -4.37
C ASP A 121 1.76 -20.91 -3.98
N LYS A 122 3.08 -21.03 -4.21
CA LYS A 122 4.05 -19.96 -4.01
C LYS A 122 4.12 -18.93 -5.16
N GLY A 123 3.36 -19.16 -6.24
CA GLY A 123 3.27 -18.25 -7.38
C GLY A 123 4.26 -18.52 -8.53
N TYR A 124 5.03 -19.60 -8.48
CA TYR A 124 5.98 -19.98 -9.55
C TYR A 124 5.29 -20.80 -10.64
N VAL A 125 4.27 -20.21 -11.26
CA VAL A 125 3.36 -20.90 -12.20
C VAL A 125 4.00 -21.34 -13.53
N THR A 126 5.15 -20.80 -13.86
CA THR A 126 5.91 -21.14 -15.08
C THR A 126 7.05 -22.10 -14.81
N SER A 127 7.36 -22.38 -13.53
CA SER A 127 8.38 -23.36 -13.12
C SER A 127 7.77 -24.73 -12.93
N GLN A 128 8.49 -25.76 -13.27
CA GLN A 128 8.02 -27.13 -13.19
C GLN A 128 9.13 -28.09 -12.72
N VAL A 129 8.74 -29.10 -11.92
CA VAL A 129 9.59 -30.26 -11.59
C VAL A 129 9.15 -31.42 -12.46
N VAL A 130 10.12 -32.10 -13.08
CA VAL A 130 9.91 -33.25 -13.96
C VAL A 130 10.79 -34.41 -13.55
N ILE A 131 10.40 -35.62 -13.95
CA ILE A 131 11.17 -36.86 -13.77
C ILE A 131 11.91 -37.11 -15.07
N PRO A 132 13.26 -37.02 -15.11
CA PRO A 132 14.01 -37.42 -16.29
C PRO A 132 14.05 -38.97 -16.39
N GLU A 133 14.33 -39.50 -17.58
CA GLU A 133 14.59 -40.90 -17.75
C GLU A 133 15.79 -41.33 -16.90
N GLN A 134 15.61 -42.34 -16.04
CA GLN A 134 16.63 -42.76 -15.09
C GLN A 134 16.43 -44.21 -14.66
N ASN A 135 17.53 -44.80 -14.20
CA ASN A 135 17.55 -46.14 -13.60
C ASN A 135 17.54 -46.01 -12.06
N LEU A 136 16.48 -46.52 -11.42
CA LEU A 136 16.32 -46.45 -9.97
C LEU A 136 17.02 -47.56 -9.19
N SER A 137 17.73 -48.51 -9.85
CA SER A 137 18.48 -49.58 -9.17
C SER A 137 19.60 -49.03 -8.29
N GLY A 138 20.09 -47.83 -8.52
CA GLY A 138 21.10 -47.13 -7.71
C GLY A 138 20.57 -46.48 -6.41
N LYS A 139 19.32 -46.75 -6.00
CA LYS A 139 18.69 -46.22 -4.79
C LYS A 139 18.60 -44.66 -4.73
N LYS A 140 18.86 -43.99 -5.85
CA LYS A 140 18.83 -42.54 -5.99
C LYS A 140 17.70 -42.15 -6.94
N LEU A 141 16.84 -41.21 -6.50
CA LEU A 141 15.86 -40.58 -7.33
C LEU A 141 16.37 -39.19 -7.71
N VAL A 142 16.52 -38.93 -9.00
CA VAL A 142 16.92 -37.63 -9.53
C VAL A 142 15.70 -36.98 -10.13
N LEU A 143 15.36 -35.81 -9.63
CA LEU A 143 14.34 -34.92 -10.19
C LEU A 143 15.04 -33.74 -10.86
N TYR A 144 14.40 -33.11 -11.81
CA TYR A 144 14.92 -31.94 -12.49
C TYR A 144 13.93 -30.77 -12.36
N CYS A 145 14.42 -29.63 -11.89
CA CYS A 145 13.67 -28.38 -11.88
C CYS A 145 13.89 -27.64 -13.21
N ALA A 146 12.81 -27.33 -13.90
CA ALA A 146 12.80 -26.42 -15.03
C ALA A 146 12.27 -25.06 -14.54
N PRO A 147 13.16 -24.13 -14.12
CA PRO A 147 12.74 -22.82 -13.63
C PRO A 147 12.20 -21.99 -14.79
N GLY A 148 11.07 -21.32 -14.56
CA GLY A 148 10.48 -20.38 -15.52
C GLY A 148 10.95 -18.97 -15.25
N THR A 149 11.61 -18.33 -16.21
CA THR A 149 12.12 -16.95 -16.09
C THR A 149 11.35 -15.98 -16.99
N LEU A 150 11.32 -14.71 -16.60
CA LEU A 150 10.80 -13.63 -17.43
C LEU A 150 11.82 -13.26 -18.51
N ARG A 151 11.52 -13.56 -19.77
CA ARG A 151 12.41 -13.20 -20.88
C ARG A 151 12.34 -11.72 -21.19
N LYS A 152 11.13 -11.20 -21.43
CA LYS A 152 10.89 -9.78 -21.76
C LYS A 152 9.46 -9.40 -21.48
N VAL A 153 9.24 -8.09 -21.36
CA VAL A 153 7.92 -7.48 -21.34
C VAL A 153 7.61 -6.89 -22.72
N VAL A 154 6.46 -7.25 -23.27
CA VAL A 154 5.97 -6.80 -24.56
C VAL A 154 4.64 -6.08 -24.39
N TYR A 155 4.29 -5.20 -25.31
CA TYR A 155 3.01 -4.51 -25.32
C TYR A 155 2.08 -5.11 -26.35
N ALA A 156 0.81 -5.32 -25.97
CA ALA A 156 -0.21 -5.82 -26.89
C ALA A 156 -0.43 -4.82 -28.05
N LYS A 157 -0.96 -5.33 -29.17
CA LYS A 157 -1.30 -4.48 -30.32
C LYS A 157 -2.34 -3.43 -29.92
N GLY A 158 -2.05 -2.16 -30.14
CA GLY A 158 -2.91 -1.04 -29.74
C GLY A 158 -2.75 -0.58 -28.30
N SER A 159 -1.83 -1.18 -27.55
CA SER A 159 -1.45 -0.76 -26.21
C SER A 159 -0.52 0.44 -26.25
N GLU A 160 -0.59 1.30 -25.25
CA GLU A 160 0.41 2.34 -25.04
C GLU A 160 1.69 1.75 -24.46
N ASN A 161 2.83 2.31 -24.89
CA ASN A 161 4.15 1.90 -24.38
C ASN A 161 4.55 2.79 -23.21
N LEU A 162 4.11 2.45 -22.00
CA LEU A 162 4.42 3.17 -20.79
C LEU A 162 5.48 2.44 -19.94
N PRO A 163 6.29 3.16 -19.15
CA PRO A 163 7.29 2.57 -18.29
C PRO A 163 6.65 1.61 -17.28
N TRP A 164 7.14 0.38 -17.24
CA TRP A 164 6.68 -0.65 -16.31
C TRP A 164 7.69 -0.97 -15.21
N LYS A 165 9.00 -0.73 -15.46
CA LYS A 165 10.11 -1.21 -14.63
C LYS A 165 10.09 -0.71 -13.19
N ASN A 166 9.58 0.50 -12.94
CA ASN A 166 9.47 1.02 -11.57
C ASN A 166 8.24 0.47 -10.84
N ALA A 167 7.20 0.02 -11.56
CA ALA A 167 6.00 -0.56 -10.96
C ALA A 167 6.19 -2.02 -10.56
N PHE A 168 6.90 -2.81 -11.37
CA PHE A 168 7.06 -4.24 -11.16
C PHE A 168 8.29 -4.55 -10.30
N PRO A 169 8.15 -5.40 -9.26
CA PRO A 169 9.28 -5.87 -8.44
C PRO A 169 10.06 -7.03 -9.06
N ILE A 170 9.95 -7.23 -10.37
CA ILE A 170 10.62 -8.28 -11.14
C ILE A 170 11.32 -7.65 -12.35
N ARG A 171 12.41 -8.24 -12.78
CA ARG A 171 13.20 -7.84 -13.96
C ARG A 171 13.25 -8.95 -14.98
N GLU A 172 13.62 -8.59 -16.21
CA GLU A 172 13.94 -9.54 -17.26
C GLU A 172 15.15 -10.41 -16.80
N GLY A 173 14.99 -11.72 -16.90
CA GLY A 173 15.96 -12.72 -16.39
C GLY A 173 15.61 -13.32 -15.03
N ASP A 174 14.78 -12.66 -14.22
CA ASP A 174 14.37 -13.16 -12.90
C ASP A 174 13.40 -14.35 -13.02
N LEU A 175 13.36 -15.17 -11.98
CA LEU A 175 12.33 -16.20 -11.83
C LEU A 175 10.93 -15.55 -11.85
N MET A 176 10.10 -16.05 -12.75
CA MET A 176 8.74 -15.50 -12.89
C MET A 176 7.88 -15.93 -11.70
N ASN A 177 7.50 -14.96 -10.89
CA ASN A 177 6.60 -15.15 -9.77
C ASN A 177 5.32 -14.33 -9.96
N LEU A 178 4.18 -15.02 -10.02
CA LEU A 178 2.87 -14.41 -10.23
C LEU A 178 2.54 -13.34 -9.19
N ARG A 179 2.98 -13.52 -7.92
CA ARG A 179 2.72 -12.55 -6.85
C ARG A 179 3.47 -11.23 -7.08
N MET A 180 4.66 -11.31 -7.68
CA MET A 180 5.42 -10.11 -8.07
C MET A 180 4.79 -9.43 -9.29
N LEU A 181 4.25 -10.21 -10.23
CA LEU A 181 3.52 -9.66 -11.36
C LEU A 181 2.21 -8.97 -10.92
N GLU A 182 1.46 -9.59 -10.01
CA GLU A 182 0.24 -8.99 -9.42
C GLU A 182 0.56 -7.66 -8.69
N GLU A 183 1.65 -7.60 -7.93
CA GLU A 183 2.07 -6.35 -7.27
C GLU A 183 2.40 -5.25 -8.28
N GLY A 184 3.14 -5.59 -9.33
CA GLY A 184 3.44 -4.64 -10.40
C GLY A 184 2.19 -4.12 -11.11
N LEU A 185 1.25 -5.01 -11.40
CA LEU A 185 -0.02 -4.66 -12.02
C LEU A 185 -0.88 -3.77 -11.10
N GLU A 186 -0.92 -4.05 -9.80
CA GLU A 186 -1.62 -3.20 -8.82
C GLU A 186 -0.94 -1.82 -8.69
N ASN A 187 0.38 -1.75 -8.71
CA ASN A 187 1.11 -0.49 -8.72
C ASN A 187 0.75 0.39 -9.92
N MET A 188 0.55 -0.20 -11.10
CA MET A 188 0.07 0.54 -12.29
C MET A 188 -1.41 0.90 -12.19
N LYS A 189 -2.28 -0.04 -11.80
CA LYS A 189 -3.73 0.18 -11.66
C LYS A 189 -4.10 1.21 -10.58
N ARG A 190 -3.20 1.49 -9.63
CA ARG A 190 -3.37 2.57 -8.67
C ARG A 190 -3.48 3.95 -9.33
N ILE A 191 -3.01 4.06 -10.56
CA ILE A 191 -3.13 5.27 -11.37
C ILE A 191 -4.50 5.26 -12.02
N SER A 192 -5.37 6.17 -11.61
CA SER A 192 -6.78 6.18 -12.03
C SER A 192 -6.98 6.42 -13.53
N SER A 193 -6.03 7.07 -14.18
CA SER A 193 -6.04 7.30 -15.62
C SER A 193 -5.53 6.10 -16.43
N LEU A 194 -5.16 4.97 -15.81
CA LEU A 194 -4.68 3.78 -16.50
C LEU A 194 -5.64 2.61 -16.33
N ASP A 195 -6.03 2.02 -17.45
CA ASP A 195 -6.58 0.67 -17.49
C ASP A 195 -5.47 -0.27 -17.96
N VAL A 196 -5.07 -1.19 -17.08
CA VAL A 196 -3.93 -2.08 -17.32
C VAL A 196 -4.36 -3.52 -17.10
N SER A 197 -4.04 -4.37 -18.06
CA SER A 197 -4.13 -5.82 -17.94
C SER A 197 -2.83 -6.48 -18.36
N MET A 198 -2.62 -7.72 -17.90
CA MET A 198 -1.43 -8.48 -18.25
C MET A 198 -1.78 -9.92 -18.63
N LYS A 199 -0.95 -10.52 -19.47
CA LYS A 199 -1.05 -11.91 -19.89
C LYS A 199 0.35 -12.53 -19.96
N ILE A 200 0.50 -13.71 -19.39
CA ILE A 200 1.72 -14.51 -19.56
C ILE A 200 1.59 -15.23 -20.89
N LEU A 201 2.53 -14.97 -21.80
CA LEU A 201 2.57 -15.65 -23.09
C LEU A 201 3.30 -16.99 -22.95
N PRO A 202 2.78 -18.06 -23.61
CA PRO A 202 3.46 -19.35 -23.60
C PRO A 202 4.85 -19.21 -24.19
N PRO A 203 5.81 -19.99 -23.66
CA PRO A 203 7.20 -19.91 -24.12
C PRO A 203 7.34 -20.45 -25.54
N ASN A 204 8.15 -19.76 -26.36
CA ASN A 204 8.66 -20.32 -27.61
C ASN A 204 9.85 -21.27 -27.33
N GLU A 205 10.49 -21.10 -26.17
CA GLU A 205 11.63 -21.88 -25.70
C GLU A 205 11.34 -22.39 -24.28
N PRO A 206 11.77 -23.62 -23.91
CA PRO A 206 11.58 -24.14 -22.57
C PRO A 206 12.23 -23.25 -21.49
N GLY A 207 11.52 -23.02 -20.39
CA GLY A 207 12.04 -22.30 -19.23
C GLY A 207 11.98 -20.77 -19.32
N VAL A 208 11.42 -20.18 -20.39
CA VAL A 208 11.28 -18.73 -20.50
C VAL A 208 9.85 -18.36 -20.90
N SER A 209 9.34 -17.25 -20.43
CA SER A 209 8.02 -16.73 -20.79
C SER A 209 8.06 -15.22 -20.99
N ASP A 210 7.24 -14.69 -21.86
CA ASP A 210 7.07 -13.25 -22.02
C ASP A 210 5.86 -12.76 -21.21
N LEU A 211 5.91 -11.52 -20.78
CA LEU A 211 4.78 -10.83 -20.17
C LEU A 211 4.22 -9.81 -21.15
N GLU A 212 3.00 -10.00 -21.59
CA GLU A 212 2.29 -9.04 -22.43
C GLU A 212 1.49 -8.08 -21.54
N LEU A 213 1.71 -6.77 -21.72
CA LEU A 213 0.96 -5.72 -21.07
C LEU A 213 0.01 -5.06 -22.08
N THR A 214 -1.25 -4.89 -21.67
CA THR A 214 -2.22 -4.07 -22.38
C THR A 214 -2.52 -2.86 -21.51
N ILE A 215 -2.23 -1.66 -22.04
CA ILE A 215 -2.36 -0.40 -21.30
C ILE A 215 -3.17 0.56 -22.16
N HIS A 216 -4.24 1.08 -21.58
CA HIS A 216 -5.04 2.16 -22.15
C HIS A 216 -5.05 3.32 -21.17
N SER A 217 -4.69 4.52 -21.64
CA SER A 217 -4.71 5.70 -20.81
C SER A 217 -5.95 6.55 -21.07
N GLN A 218 -6.40 7.21 -20.00
CA GLN A 218 -7.44 8.22 -20.00
C GLN A 218 -6.86 9.57 -19.63
N LYS A 219 -7.72 10.53 -19.31
CA LYS A 219 -7.28 11.86 -18.87
C LYS A 219 -6.40 11.77 -17.63
N GLN A 220 -5.21 12.34 -17.70
CA GLN A 220 -4.22 12.34 -16.61
C GLN A 220 -4.54 13.32 -15.49
N VAL A 221 -5.43 14.29 -15.75
CA VAL A 221 -5.81 15.32 -14.79
C VAL A 221 -7.25 15.11 -14.37
N GLN A 222 -7.46 15.04 -13.07
CA GLN A 222 -8.77 14.95 -12.44
C GLN A 222 -8.91 16.11 -11.47
N GLY A 223 -10.09 16.70 -11.40
CA GLY A 223 -10.40 17.79 -10.48
C GLY A 223 -11.74 17.59 -9.83
N SER A 224 -11.86 18.07 -8.60
CA SER A 224 -13.12 18.19 -7.89
C SER A 224 -13.26 19.54 -7.21
N LEU A 225 -14.48 20.01 -7.14
CA LEU A 225 -14.89 21.18 -6.38
C LEU A 225 -15.96 20.73 -5.41
N SER A 226 -15.82 21.06 -4.14
CA SER A 226 -16.85 20.84 -3.14
C SER A 226 -17.14 22.12 -2.37
N PHE A 227 -18.38 22.24 -1.96
CA PHE A 227 -18.86 23.27 -1.06
C PHE A 227 -19.69 22.58 0.01
N ASP A 228 -19.34 22.80 1.26
CA ASP A 228 -20.01 22.18 2.40
C ASP A 228 -19.97 23.09 3.63
N ASP A 229 -20.71 22.72 4.67
CA ASP A 229 -20.80 23.44 5.94
C ASP A 229 -20.08 22.71 7.09
N SER A 230 -19.01 21.97 6.76
CA SER A 230 -18.25 21.16 7.71
C SER A 230 -17.28 21.95 8.61
N GLY A 231 -17.08 23.22 8.34
CA GLY A 231 -16.25 24.10 9.13
C GLY A 231 -16.85 24.48 10.48
N MET A 232 -16.02 25.06 11.35
CA MET A 232 -16.47 25.56 12.65
C MET A 232 -17.05 26.98 12.52
N LYS A 233 -18.04 27.29 13.33
CA LYS A 233 -18.70 28.62 13.30
C LYS A 233 -17.73 29.77 13.61
N GLU A 234 -16.77 29.47 14.49
CA GLU A 234 -15.76 30.40 15.01
C GLU A 234 -14.71 30.77 13.97
N THR A 235 -14.38 29.83 13.06
CA THR A 235 -13.31 29.97 12.07
C THR A 235 -13.80 29.94 10.62
N GLY A 236 -15.11 29.88 10.39
CA GLY A 236 -15.71 29.81 9.05
C GLY A 236 -16.39 28.48 8.80
N LYS A 237 -17.76 28.50 8.86
CA LYS A 237 -18.58 27.29 8.74
C LYS A 237 -18.58 26.72 7.33
N ASP A 238 -18.76 27.59 6.36
CA ASP A 238 -18.94 27.22 4.95
C ASP A 238 -17.56 27.08 4.29
N GLN A 239 -17.23 25.89 3.82
CA GLN A 239 -15.92 25.53 3.25
C GLN A 239 -16.03 25.32 1.74
N PHE A 240 -15.07 25.85 1.00
CA PHE A 240 -14.88 25.59 -0.42
C PHE A 240 -13.58 24.87 -0.65
N THR A 241 -13.65 23.66 -1.18
CA THR A 241 -12.47 22.83 -1.45
C THR A 241 -12.28 22.60 -2.95
N THR A 242 -11.08 22.87 -3.42
CA THR A 242 -10.60 22.53 -4.77
C THR A 242 -9.56 21.44 -4.66
N SER A 243 -9.74 20.33 -5.36
CA SER A 243 -8.74 19.25 -5.41
C SER A 243 -8.37 18.92 -6.85
N LEU A 244 -7.07 18.72 -7.09
CA LEU A 244 -6.51 18.37 -8.38
C LEU A 244 -5.62 17.13 -8.21
N GLY A 245 -5.85 16.13 -9.03
CA GLY A 245 -5.02 14.94 -9.15
C GLY A 245 -4.34 14.91 -10.52
N PHE A 246 -3.04 14.68 -10.54
CA PHE A 246 -2.23 14.54 -11.74
C PHE A 246 -1.58 13.16 -11.74
N ASP A 247 -1.92 12.38 -12.72
CA ASP A 247 -1.35 11.06 -12.92
C ASP A 247 -0.14 11.15 -13.85
N ARG A 248 0.93 10.41 -13.55
CA ARG A 248 2.14 10.28 -14.39
C ARG A 248 2.84 11.60 -14.69
N VAL A 249 3.03 12.43 -13.67
CA VAL A 249 3.69 13.75 -13.81
C VAL A 249 5.12 13.60 -14.35
N PHE A 250 5.88 12.64 -13.84
CA PHE A 250 7.24 12.32 -14.26
C PHE A 250 7.33 11.03 -15.09
N ASN A 251 6.19 10.52 -15.58
CA ASN A 251 6.08 9.26 -16.31
C ASN A 251 6.71 8.06 -15.59
N ALA A 252 6.58 8.05 -14.25
CA ALA A 252 7.16 7.06 -13.34
C ALA A 252 6.08 6.29 -12.56
N ASN A 253 4.91 6.06 -13.17
CA ASN A 253 3.74 5.48 -12.50
C ASN A 253 3.41 6.23 -11.20
N ASP A 254 3.61 7.51 -11.21
CA ASP A 254 3.51 8.45 -10.11
C ASP A 254 2.18 9.19 -10.12
N VAL A 255 1.81 9.70 -8.97
CA VAL A 255 0.59 10.47 -8.75
C VAL A 255 0.93 11.69 -7.89
N LEU A 256 0.49 12.86 -8.34
CA LEU A 256 0.52 14.10 -7.58
C LEU A 256 -0.92 14.50 -7.26
N TYR A 257 -1.18 14.81 -6.00
CA TYR A 257 -2.45 15.32 -5.51
C TYR A 257 -2.22 16.67 -4.83
N ILE A 258 -3.06 17.65 -5.17
CA ILE A 258 -3.04 19.00 -4.58
C ILE A 258 -4.47 19.31 -4.12
N SER A 259 -4.62 19.80 -2.90
CA SER A 259 -5.89 20.27 -2.38
C SER A 259 -5.74 21.64 -1.73
N ASN A 260 -6.76 22.47 -1.89
CA ASN A 260 -6.86 23.78 -1.27
C ASN A 260 -8.28 23.98 -0.75
N THR A 261 -8.40 24.18 0.55
CA THR A 261 -9.67 24.45 1.23
C THR A 261 -9.65 25.88 1.76
N LEU A 262 -10.71 26.61 1.54
CA LEU A 262 -10.91 27.97 2.01
C LEU A 262 -12.29 28.08 2.66
N ASP A 263 -12.40 28.76 3.77
CA ASP A 263 -13.71 29.20 4.21
C ASP A 263 -14.22 30.35 3.33
N THR A 264 -15.52 30.52 3.29
CA THR A 264 -16.18 31.54 2.49
C THR A 264 -16.50 32.82 3.28
N SER A 265 -15.92 32.98 4.47
CA SER A 265 -16.07 34.18 5.28
C SER A 265 -15.57 35.42 4.52
N ARG A 266 -16.31 36.51 4.60
CA ARG A 266 -15.94 37.76 3.93
C ARG A 266 -14.88 38.55 4.69
N ASP A 267 -14.82 38.34 6.00
CA ASP A 267 -13.91 39.07 6.89
C ASP A 267 -12.88 38.19 7.52
N TRP A 268 -11.71 38.14 6.89
CA TRP A 268 -10.52 37.41 7.37
C TRP A 268 -9.90 38.02 8.62
N SER A 269 -10.22 39.28 8.97
CA SER A 269 -9.71 39.90 10.18
C SER A 269 -10.40 39.36 11.44
N GLU A 270 -11.62 38.83 11.29
CA GLU A 270 -12.39 38.28 12.41
C GLU A 270 -12.35 36.76 12.45
N LYS A 271 -12.52 36.12 11.31
CA LYS A 271 -12.53 34.65 11.24
C LYS A 271 -12.13 34.16 9.86
N GLY A 272 -11.53 33.00 9.83
CA GLY A 272 -11.16 32.35 8.56
C GLY A 272 -10.36 31.08 8.75
N THR A 273 -10.46 30.18 7.77
CA THR A 273 -9.67 28.95 7.68
C THR A 273 -9.13 28.78 6.28
N ARG A 274 -7.87 28.41 6.19
CA ARG A 274 -7.24 27.95 4.92
C ARG A 274 -6.45 26.70 5.16
N SER A 275 -6.54 25.80 4.22
CA SER A 275 -5.75 24.58 4.21
C SER A 275 -5.20 24.32 2.82
N GLN A 276 -3.92 24.05 2.72
CA GLN A 276 -3.25 23.64 1.49
C GLN A 276 -2.53 22.35 1.74
N SER A 277 -2.64 21.41 0.82
CA SER A 277 -1.89 20.18 0.88
C SER A 277 -1.44 19.73 -0.50
N PHE A 278 -0.30 19.05 -0.55
CA PHE A 278 0.08 18.25 -1.68
C PHE A 278 0.60 16.88 -1.22
N SER A 279 0.45 15.89 -2.08
CA SER A 279 0.99 14.55 -1.87
C SER A 279 1.49 14.01 -3.19
N TYR A 280 2.74 13.56 -3.22
CA TYR A 280 3.34 12.89 -4.36
C TYR A 280 3.68 11.46 -3.97
N SER A 281 3.34 10.49 -4.83
CA SER A 281 3.59 9.07 -4.56
C SER A 281 4.03 8.36 -5.83
N THR A 282 5.10 7.54 -5.72
CA THR A 282 5.63 6.73 -6.82
C THR A 282 6.04 5.33 -6.33
N PRO A 283 5.75 4.26 -7.10
CA PRO A 283 6.24 2.93 -6.80
C PRO A 283 7.70 2.76 -7.23
N CYS A 284 8.42 1.87 -6.55
CA CYS A 284 9.74 1.37 -6.91
C CYS A 284 9.82 -0.13 -6.60
N GLY A 285 9.23 -0.96 -7.47
CA GLY A 285 9.10 -2.39 -7.27
C GLY A 285 8.28 -2.76 -6.03
N LYS A 286 8.91 -3.36 -5.02
CA LYS A 286 8.29 -3.68 -3.73
C LYS A 286 8.11 -2.47 -2.81
N ASN A 287 8.71 -1.34 -3.17
CA ASN A 287 8.68 -0.13 -2.36
C ASN A 287 7.72 0.90 -2.95
N ARG A 288 7.19 1.76 -2.09
CA ARG A 288 6.43 2.95 -2.47
C ARG A 288 6.92 4.14 -1.66
N LEU A 289 7.36 5.17 -2.35
CA LEU A 289 7.72 6.44 -1.74
C LEU A 289 6.51 7.36 -1.79
N THR A 290 6.20 8.00 -0.66
CA THR A 290 5.19 9.05 -0.58
C THR A 290 5.79 10.27 0.13
N ILE A 291 5.67 11.44 -0.48
CA ILE A 291 6.07 12.72 0.09
C ILE A 291 4.81 13.57 0.19
N SER A 292 4.54 14.15 1.35
CA SER A 292 3.41 15.04 1.54
C SER A 292 3.79 16.26 2.38
N HIS A 293 3.10 17.36 2.09
CA HIS A 293 3.19 18.58 2.86
C HIS A 293 1.80 19.19 2.98
N SER A 294 1.48 19.68 4.17
CA SER A 294 0.25 20.41 4.43
C SER A 294 0.54 21.66 5.23
N ARG A 295 -0.22 22.70 4.96
CA ARG A 295 -0.15 23.96 5.68
C ARG A 295 -1.56 24.46 5.96
N ASN A 296 -1.80 24.82 7.21
CA ASN A 296 -3.09 25.25 7.72
C ASN A 296 -2.95 26.61 8.39
N TRP A 297 -3.96 27.45 8.20
CA TRP A 297 -4.12 28.74 8.86
C TRP A 297 -5.52 28.83 9.40
N TYR A 298 -5.65 29.45 10.54
CA TYR A 298 -6.94 29.84 11.06
C TYR A 298 -6.88 31.24 11.68
N ASN A 299 -8.00 31.89 11.72
CA ASN A 299 -8.25 33.14 12.43
C ASN A 299 -9.62 33.10 13.08
N GLN A 300 -9.73 33.52 14.33
CA GLN A 300 -10.92 33.44 15.15
C GLN A 300 -11.01 34.63 16.07
N LEU A 301 -12.15 35.35 16.04
CA LEU A 301 -12.46 36.36 17.05
C LEU A 301 -13.01 35.64 18.28
N VAL A 302 -12.38 35.88 19.42
CA VAL A 302 -12.77 35.33 20.73
C VAL A 302 -13.42 36.46 21.55
N PHE A 303 -14.70 36.26 21.84
CA PHE A 303 -15.44 37.20 22.71
C PHE A 303 -15.09 36.94 24.16
N SER A 304 -14.47 37.92 24.82
CA SER A 304 -14.03 37.85 26.21
C SER A 304 -14.25 39.15 26.93
N LYS A 305 -14.30 39.09 28.26
CA LYS A 305 -14.37 40.30 29.11
C LYS A 305 -13.00 40.51 29.78
N PRO A 306 -12.49 41.74 29.84
CA PRO A 306 -13.13 43.00 29.43
C PRO A 306 -13.00 43.35 27.93
N TYR A 307 -12.17 42.62 27.14
CA TYR A 307 -11.93 42.93 25.74
C TYR A 307 -11.94 41.66 24.88
N ASP A 308 -12.49 41.75 23.69
CA ASP A 308 -12.40 40.73 22.66
C ASP A 308 -10.97 40.68 22.09
N PHE A 309 -10.55 39.52 21.64
CA PHE A 309 -9.23 39.35 21.02
C PHE A 309 -9.31 38.39 19.84
N THR A 310 -8.37 38.53 18.91
CA THR A 310 -8.22 37.61 17.80
C THR A 310 -7.20 36.52 18.16
N SER A 311 -7.62 35.26 18.02
CA SER A 311 -6.74 34.10 18.10
C SER A 311 -6.48 33.59 16.70
N SER A 312 -5.21 33.46 16.33
CA SER A 312 -4.83 32.93 15.03
C SER A 312 -3.66 31.94 15.14
N GLY A 313 -3.51 31.12 14.10
CA GLY A 313 -2.40 30.16 14.08
C GLY A 313 -2.11 29.63 12.70
N THR A 314 -0.89 29.14 12.58
CA THR A 314 -0.41 28.44 11.38
C THR A 314 0.24 27.14 11.81
N SER A 315 -0.04 26.07 11.10
CA SER A 315 0.59 24.77 11.28
C SER A 315 0.99 24.21 9.94
N GLN A 316 2.21 23.73 9.84
CA GLN A 316 2.69 23.04 8.63
C GLN A 316 3.31 21.70 9.02
N THR A 317 3.01 20.70 8.22
CA THR A 317 3.49 19.33 8.42
C THR A 317 4.07 18.78 7.11
N SER A 318 5.31 18.34 7.17
CA SER A 318 5.95 17.61 6.06
C SER A 318 6.14 16.17 6.47
N ARG A 319 5.88 15.22 5.55
CA ARG A 319 6.06 13.79 5.77
C ARG A 319 6.75 13.15 4.59
N VAL A 320 7.64 12.21 4.88
CA VAL A 320 8.21 11.27 3.91
C VAL A 320 7.96 9.88 4.42
N SER A 321 7.27 9.05 3.62
CA SER A 321 6.92 7.68 3.97
C SER A 321 7.47 6.72 2.92
N LEU A 322 8.09 5.64 3.38
CA LEU A 322 8.54 4.52 2.56
C LEU A 322 7.80 3.27 3.02
N GLU A 323 6.90 2.77 2.16
CA GLU A 323 6.26 1.48 2.35
C GLU A 323 7.07 0.39 1.64
N HIS A 324 7.31 -0.74 2.30
CA HIS A 324 7.94 -1.94 1.74
C HIS A 324 7.01 -3.14 1.83
N MET A 325 6.73 -3.79 0.69
CA MET A 325 5.98 -5.04 0.65
C MET A 325 6.88 -6.19 1.11
N ILE A 326 6.55 -6.76 2.28
CA ILE A 326 7.28 -7.89 2.88
C ILE A 326 6.89 -9.19 2.20
N SER A 327 5.58 -9.46 2.10
CA SER A 327 5.07 -10.68 1.50
C SER A 327 3.72 -10.49 0.84
N ARG A 328 3.46 -11.32 -0.16
CA ARG A 328 2.19 -11.39 -0.87
C ARG A 328 1.86 -12.84 -1.17
N SER A 329 0.64 -13.24 -0.85
CA SER A 329 0.06 -14.53 -1.18
C SER A 329 -1.26 -14.36 -1.94
N GLN A 330 -1.96 -15.45 -2.16
CA GLN A 330 -3.31 -15.41 -2.75
C GLN A 330 -4.33 -14.73 -1.85
N THR A 331 -4.15 -14.80 -0.54
CA THR A 331 -5.11 -14.36 0.46
C THR A 331 -4.62 -13.22 1.34
N GLU A 332 -3.38 -12.76 1.16
CA GLU A 332 -2.76 -11.84 2.10
C GLU A 332 -1.69 -10.98 1.42
N ARG A 333 -1.62 -9.70 1.83
CA ARG A 333 -0.55 -8.77 1.46
C ARG A 333 -0.07 -8.07 2.73
N ARG A 334 1.20 -8.28 3.07
CA ARG A 334 1.86 -7.66 4.22
C ARG A 334 2.85 -6.61 3.76
N SER A 335 2.81 -5.46 4.41
CA SER A 335 3.79 -4.40 4.20
C SER A 335 4.16 -3.73 5.52
N MET A 336 5.32 -3.10 5.51
CA MET A 336 5.81 -2.25 6.60
C MET A 336 6.05 -0.87 6.01
N ASP A 337 5.72 0.17 6.76
CA ASP A 337 6.06 1.54 6.40
C ASP A 337 6.90 2.22 7.48
N ILE A 338 7.77 3.09 7.02
CA ILE A 338 8.57 3.99 7.86
C ILE A 338 8.23 5.40 7.41
N THR A 339 7.75 6.21 8.35
CA THR A 339 7.38 7.60 8.10
C THR A 339 8.16 8.54 9.01
N VAL A 340 8.84 9.50 8.40
CA VAL A 340 9.44 10.63 9.11
C VAL A 340 8.57 11.85 8.88
N SER A 341 8.20 12.52 9.95
CA SER A 341 7.41 13.74 9.87
C SER A 341 8.04 14.87 10.67
N LYS A 342 7.88 16.09 10.17
CA LYS A 342 8.22 17.33 10.86
C LYS A 342 6.99 18.24 10.86
N ARG A 343 6.65 18.78 12.03
CA ARG A 343 5.55 19.72 12.23
C ARG A 343 6.04 20.95 12.93
N ASN A 344 5.70 22.13 12.36
CA ASN A 344 5.90 23.43 12.96
C ASN A 344 4.54 24.10 13.15
N SER A 345 4.29 24.67 14.32
CA SER A 345 3.06 25.39 14.62
C SER A 345 3.37 26.67 15.38
N HIS A 346 2.71 27.76 15.00
CA HIS A 346 2.83 29.08 15.62
C HIS A 346 1.43 29.61 15.92
N TYR A 347 1.28 30.22 17.07
CA TYR A 347 0.01 30.75 17.56
C TYR A 347 0.16 32.22 17.95
N PHE A 348 -0.89 32.99 17.73
CA PHE A 348 -0.89 34.43 17.91
C PHE A 348 -2.15 34.89 18.64
N ILE A 349 -2.02 35.92 19.44
CA ILE A 349 -3.13 36.70 20.00
C ILE A 349 -2.94 38.14 19.56
N ASN A 350 -3.96 38.76 18.89
CA ASN A 350 -3.87 40.08 18.34
C ASN A 350 -2.57 40.33 17.56
N ASP A 351 -2.23 39.41 16.65
CA ASP A 351 -1.00 39.39 15.82
C ASP A 351 0.33 39.28 16.60
N THR A 352 0.27 39.13 17.92
CA THR A 352 1.46 38.88 18.73
C THR A 352 1.65 37.40 18.93
N GLU A 353 2.82 36.88 18.51
CA GLU A 353 3.15 35.47 18.68
C GLU A 353 3.23 35.09 20.17
N ILE A 354 2.75 33.90 20.49
CA ILE A 354 2.84 33.29 21.80
C ILE A 354 3.94 32.21 21.76
N PRO A 355 5.22 32.58 22.11
CA PRO A 355 6.35 31.67 21.93
C PRO A 355 6.21 30.37 22.74
N VAL A 356 5.53 30.41 23.88
CA VAL A 356 5.31 29.22 24.74
C VAL A 356 4.38 28.20 24.11
N GLN A 357 3.59 28.57 23.11
CA GLN A 357 2.72 27.68 22.36
C GLN A 357 3.32 27.25 21.00
N ALA A 358 4.43 27.88 20.58
CA ALA A 358 5.12 27.46 19.37
C ALA A 358 5.64 26.02 19.54
N MET A 359 5.36 25.18 18.54
CA MET A 359 5.73 23.76 18.56
C MET A 359 6.54 23.42 17.32
N ASP A 360 7.72 22.84 17.52
CA ASP A 360 8.54 22.20 16.48
C ASP A 360 8.75 20.75 16.88
N THR A 361 8.05 19.85 16.23
CA THR A 361 8.08 18.41 16.55
C THR A 361 8.52 17.60 15.34
N SER A 362 9.33 16.57 15.61
CA SER A 362 9.69 15.55 14.64
C SER A 362 9.27 14.20 15.19
N ALA A 363 8.71 13.36 14.31
CA ALA A 363 8.32 12.00 14.67
C ALA A 363 8.85 11.00 13.66
N LEU A 364 9.20 9.82 14.17
CA LEU A 364 9.47 8.62 13.40
C LEU A 364 8.37 7.62 13.74
N GLU A 365 7.63 7.20 12.71
CA GLU A 365 6.55 6.22 12.82
C GLU A 365 6.95 4.96 12.05
N ILE A 366 6.72 3.79 12.64
CA ILE A 366 6.91 2.50 11.98
C ILE A 366 5.58 1.80 12.04
N GLY A 367 5.02 1.49 10.87
CA GLY A 367 3.73 0.83 10.72
C GLY A 367 3.89 -0.57 10.13
N PHE A 368 3.03 -1.48 10.55
CA PHE A 368 2.86 -2.78 9.93
C PHE A 368 1.43 -2.90 9.42
N ASN A 369 1.27 -3.25 8.14
CA ASN A 369 0.00 -3.35 7.47
C ASN A 369 -0.22 -4.78 6.98
N ASP A 370 -1.36 -5.36 7.32
CA ASP A 370 -1.78 -6.67 6.83
C ASP A 370 -3.15 -6.55 6.16
N ARG A 371 -3.21 -6.93 4.90
CA ARG A 371 -4.44 -6.95 4.11
C ARG A 371 -4.79 -8.40 3.79
N ILE A 372 -5.89 -8.87 4.37
CA ILE A 372 -6.36 -10.25 4.25
C ILE A 372 -7.61 -10.29 3.38
N TYR A 373 -7.60 -11.12 2.35
CA TYR A 373 -8.69 -11.27 1.39
C TYR A 373 -9.48 -12.56 1.66
N PHE A 374 -10.79 -12.47 1.86
CA PHE A 374 -11.69 -13.64 1.98
C PHE A 374 -12.92 -13.46 1.09
N GLY A 375 -12.91 -14.15 -0.04
CA GLY A 375 -13.96 -14.04 -1.04
C GLY A 375 -14.06 -12.61 -1.58
N ARG A 376 -15.20 -11.94 -1.34
CA ARG A 376 -15.43 -10.54 -1.75
C ARG A 376 -15.05 -9.52 -0.66
N ASN A 377 -14.67 -9.99 0.52
CA ASN A 377 -14.36 -9.12 1.65
C ASN A 377 -12.85 -8.93 1.80
N THR A 378 -12.46 -7.77 2.31
CA THR A 378 -11.07 -7.47 2.66
C THR A 378 -11.02 -6.97 4.10
N LEU A 379 -10.15 -7.55 4.92
CA LEU A 379 -9.80 -7.06 6.24
C LEU A 379 -8.48 -6.31 6.13
N TYR A 380 -8.44 -5.12 6.65
CA TYR A 380 -7.23 -4.31 6.75
C TYR A 380 -6.88 -4.11 8.23
N LEU A 381 -5.68 -4.55 8.60
CA LEU A 381 -5.11 -4.39 9.94
C LEU A 381 -3.89 -3.47 9.83
N GLN A 382 -3.83 -2.48 10.71
CA GLN A 382 -2.70 -1.56 10.81
C GLN A 382 -2.29 -1.43 12.28
N ILE A 383 -1.02 -1.61 12.53
CA ILE A 383 -0.40 -1.50 13.86
C ILE A 383 0.72 -0.47 13.80
#